data_987c3980f5c4a5e1acba296becba927e
#
_entry.id   987c3980f5c4a5e1acba296becba927e
#
_cell.length_a   1.000
_cell.length_b   1.000
_cell.length_c   1.000
_cell.angle_alpha   90.00
_cell.angle_beta   90.00
_cell.angle_gamma   90.00
#
_symmetry.space_group_name_H-M   'P 1'
#
loop_
_entity.id
_entity.type
_entity.pdbx_description
1 polymer ?
#
loop_
_entity_poly.entity_id
_entity_poly.type
_entity_poly.pdbx_seq_one_letter_code
_entity_poly.pdbx_strand_id
1 'polypeptide(L)'
;MQRMKMSYSKLSTFKLCPLKFKFQYLERKETIPSIALILGSSIHAVLEKVYDHKKEERTLEFLQKLFTTEWEMRKKKEDLITTQEQEKIIGKRSILMLENFLKSPLYLNSEPIRREEFAEMKLDNEICFVGRIDRVDKLNDCFIVVDYKTGKFNMKYLDFTQLFAYGLLMKNNGIDVKKSVFYYVESNVIIEKEVTPETLKKTNESLLSRSKEVYNAINTGNMKPVEGPLCGWCAFKNICPAKKVKN
;
A
#
# COMPACT_ATOMS: atom_id res chain seq x y z
N MET A 1 -17.09 -8.18 22.24
CA MET A 1 -15.67 -8.45 21.91
C MET A 1 -15.25 -7.56 20.75
N GLN A 2 -14.03 -7.02 20.80
CA GLN A 2 -13.49 -6.23 19.70
C GLN A 2 -13.09 -7.16 18.54
N ARG A 3 -13.56 -6.88 17.31
CA ARG A 3 -13.22 -7.69 16.13
C ARG A 3 -11.75 -7.55 15.77
N MET A 4 -11.14 -8.63 15.31
CA MET A 4 -9.77 -8.61 14.80
C MET A 4 -9.73 -7.83 13.47
N LYS A 5 -8.90 -6.76 13.42
CA LYS A 5 -8.73 -5.95 12.21
C LYS A 5 -7.69 -6.57 11.26
N MET A 6 -8.15 -7.00 10.09
CA MET A 6 -7.33 -7.48 8.98
C MET A 6 -7.21 -6.44 7.88
N SER A 7 -6.08 -6.42 7.18
CA SER A 7 -5.86 -5.62 5.99
C SER A 7 -5.15 -6.45 4.92
N TYR A 8 -5.19 -5.98 3.67
CA TYR A 8 -4.49 -6.66 2.59
C TYR A 8 -2.99 -6.86 2.90
N SER A 9 -2.31 -5.84 3.42
CA SER A 9 -0.89 -5.94 3.80
C SER A 9 -0.63 -6.97 4.90
N LYS A 10 -1.52 -7.09 5.90
CA LYS A 10 -1.45 -8.14 6.92
C LYS A 10 -1.58 -9.53 6.31
N LEU A 11 -2.58 -9.75 5.44
CA LEU A 11 -2.79 -11.02 4.75
C LEU A 11 -1.60 -11.39 3.85
N SER A 12 -1.05 -10.42 3.12
CA SER A 12 0.12 -10.63 2.27
C SER A 12 1.38 -10.96 3.08
N THR A 13 1.58 -10.30 4.22
CA THR A 13 2.71 -10.60 5.12
C THR A 13 2.57 -12.00 5.71
N PHE A 14 1.38 -12.40 6.14
CA PHE A 14 1.13 -13.74 6.67
C PHE A 14 1.38 -14.82 5.61
N LYS A 15 0.83 -14.63 4.41
CA LYS A 15 1.05 -15.53 3.26
C LYS A 15 2.54 -15.69 2.93
N LEU A 16 3.31 -14.60 3.02
CA LEU A 16 4.76 -14.62 2.79
C LEU A 16 5.48 -15.40 3.89
N CYS A 17 5.19 -15.10 5.16
CA CYS A 17 5.80 -15.76 6.31
C CYS A 17 5.00 -15.48 7.59
N PRO A 18 4.35 -16.50 8.19
CA PRO A 18 3.62 -16.34 9.46
C PRO A 18 4.49 -15.81 10.60
N LEU A 19 5.75 -16.21 10.70
CA LEU A 19 6.66 -15.70 11.73
C LEU A 19 6.96 -14.20 11.54
N LYS A 20 7.12 -13.75 10.28
CA LYS A 20 7.26 -12.31 9.99
C LYS A 20 6.02 -11.54 10.42
N PHE A 21 4.83 -12.08 10.13
CA PHE A 21 3.57 -11.50 10.59
C PHE A 21 3.52 -11.38 12.12
N LYS A 22 3.92 -12.43 12.85
CA LYS A 22 3.99 -12.43 14.31
C LYS A 22 4.89 -11.32 14.82
N PHE A 23 6.11 -11.22 14.33
CA PHE A 23 7.05 -10.18 14.75
C PHE A 23 6.54 -8.77 14.45
N GLN A 24 5.97 -8.57 13.27
CA GLN A 24 5.56 -7.25 12.80
C GLN A 24 4.25 -6.75 13.43
N TYR A 25 3.24 -7.63 13.57
CA TYR A 25 1.89 -7.21 13.94
C TYR A 25 1.42 -7.64 15.33
N LEU A 26 1.96 -8.73 15.87
CA LEU A 26 1.60 -9.21 17.21
C LEU A 26 2.59 -8.72 18.25
N GLU A 27 3.88 -8.96 18.02
CA GLU A 27 4.95 -8.54 18.93
C GLU A 27 5.41 -7.10 18.70
N ARG A 28 5.07 -6.52 17.56
CA ARG A 28 5.42 -5.12 17.18
C ARG A 28 6.90 -4.82 17.36
N LYS A 29 7.75 -5.77 16.95
CA LYS A 29 9.20 -5.59 17.03
C LYS A 29 9.63 -4.40 16.19
N GLU A 30 10.48 -3.57 16.77
CA GLU A 30 11.06 -2.42 16.07
C GLU A 30 11.87 -2.85 14.88
N THR A 31 11.75 -2.10 13.80
CA THR A 31 12.51 -2.29 12.56
C THR A 31 12.96 -0.94 12.04
N ILE A 32 14.15 -0.91 11.50
CA ILE A 32 14.61 0.28 10.77
C ILE A 32 13.88 0.29 9.42
N PRO A 33 13.11 1.33 9.11
CA PRO A 33 12.42 1.41 7.83
C PRO A 33 13.43 1.52 6.68
N SER A 34 13.10 0.90 5.56
CA SER A 34 13.94 1.00 4.38
C SER A 34 13.79 2.38 3.72
N ILE A 35 14.84 2.84 3.04
CA ILE A 35 14.80 4.04 2.19
C ILE A 35 13.60 3.98 1.22
N ALA A 36 13.33 2.81 0.64
CA ALA A 36 12.21 2.64 -0.29
C ALA A 36 10.84 2.86 0.38
N LEU A 37 10.68 2.47 1.65
CA LEU A 37 9.44 2.71 2.39
C LEU A 37 9.24 4.20 2.67
N ILE A 38 10.28 4.90 3.11
CA ILE A 38 10.22 6.34 3.38
C ILE A 38 9.98 7.12 2.08
N LEU A 39 10.69 6.79 1.00
CA LEU A 39 10.45 7.39 -0.33
C LEU A 39 8.99 7.19 -0.76
N GLY A 40 8.48 5.95 -0.67
CA GLY A 40 7.11 5.63 -1.03
C GLY A 40 6.10 6.45 -0.24
N SER A 41 6.20 6.46 1.09
CA SER A 41 5.28 7.22 1.94
C SER A 41 5.38 8.74 1.74
N SER A 42 6.57 9.26 1.38
CA SER A 42 6.74 10.68 1.05
C SER A 42 6.04 11.03 -0.27
N ILE A 43 6.17 10.19 -1.30
CA ILE A 43 5.47 10.38 -2.58
C ILE A 43 3.95 10.32 -2.38
N HIS A 44 3.41 9.30 -1.67
CA HIS A 44 1.97 9.22 -1.38
C HIS A 44 1.45 10.49 -0.71
N ALA A 45 2.17 11.02 0.28
CA ALA A 45 1.78 12.26 0.95
C ALA A 45 1.79 13.48 0.01
N VAL A 46 2.72 13.56 -0.94
CA VAL A 46 2.71 14.63 -1.96
C VAL A 46 1.51 14.47 -2.88
N LEU A 47 1.23 13.24 -3.36
CA LEU A 47 0.11 12.96 -4.25
C LEU A 47 -1.25 13.16 -3.57
N GLU A 48 -1.33 13.04 -2.25
CA GLU A 48 -2.49 13.41 -1.44
C GLU A 48 -2.62 14.93 -1.34
N LYS A 49 -1.57 15.61 -0.84
CA LYS A 49 -1.60 17.03 -0.47
C LYS A 49 -1.65 17.98 -1.65
N VAL A 50 -1.19 17.58 -2.82
CA VAL A 50 -1.23 18.43 -4.02
C VAL A 50 -2.64 18.94 -4.34
N TYR A 51 -3.67 18.15 -4.03
CA TYR A 51 -5.05 18.51 -4.25
C TYR A 51 -5.65 19.49 -3.22
N ASP A 52 -4.92 19.84 -2.18
CA ASP A 52 -5.28 20.93 -1.26
C ASP A 52 -4.99 22.32 -1.85
N HIS A 53 -4.32 22.36 -3.01
CA HIS A 53 -3.92 23.56 -3.71
C HIS A 53 -4.66 23.72 -5.04
N LYS A 54 -4.76 24.94 -5.52
CA LYS A 54 -5.36 25.23 -6.83
C LYS A 54 -4.56 24.60 -7.95
N LYS A 55 -5.22 24.20 -9.04
CA LYS A 55 -4.58 23.49 -10.15
C LYS A 55 -3.40 24.26 -10.76
N GLU A 56 -3.52 25.59 -10.83
CA GLU A 56 -2.49 26.49 -11.35
C GLU A 56 -1.21 26.54 -10.48
N GLU A 57 -1.34 26.21 -9.20
CA GLU A 57 -0.22 26.19 -8.24
C GLU A 57 0.53 24.85 -8.26
N ARG A 58 -0.07 23.79 -8.82
CA ARG A 58 0.47 22.43 -8.80
C ARG A 58 1.58 22.22 -9.83
N THR A 59 2.60 23.07 -9.76
CA THR A 59 3.78 22.98 -10.62
C THR A 59 4.75 21.90 -10.14
N LEU A 60 5.66 21.45 -11.02
CA LEU A 60 6.71 20.52 -10.63
C LEU A 60 7.56 21.05 -9.47
N GLU A 61 7.93 22.33 -9.53
CA GLU A 61 8.69 23.00 -8.46
C GLU A 61 7.96 22.96 -7.12
N PHE A 62 6.65 23.21 -7.12
CA PHE A 62 5.82 23.11 -5.93
C PHE A 62 5.80 21.67 -5.37
N LEU A 63 5.60 20.66 -6.22
CA LEU A 63 5.61 19.25 -5.79
C LEU A 63 6.98 18.83 -5.24
N GLN A 64 8.07 19.34 -5.81
CA GLN A 64 9.42 19.08 -5.30
C GLN A 64 9.63 19.68 -3.89
N LYS A 65 9.13 20.88 -3.65
CA LYS A 65 9.16 21.49 -2.31
C LYS A 65 8.35 20.68 -1.29
N LEU A 66 7.15 20.26 -1.67
CA LEU A 66 6.35 19.35 -0.84
C LEU A 66 7.09 18.06 -0.55
N PHE A 67 7.69 17.45 -1.57
CA PHE A 67 8.45 16.20 -1.40
C PHE A 67 9.62 16.38 -0.43
N THR A 68 10.41 17.44 -0.57
CA THR A 68 11.54 17.71 0.31
C THR A 68 11.07 17.81 1.77
N THR A 69 9.98 18.53 2.01
CA THR A 69 9.39 18.64 3.36
C THR A 69 8.95 17.29 3.91
N GLU A 70 8.23 16.49 3.11
CA GLU A 70 7.73 15.17 3.52
C GLU A 70 8.87 14.16 3.74
N TRP A 71 9.88 14.19 2.88
CA TRP A 71 11.07 13.35 2.98
C TRP A 71 11.86 13.63 4.26
N GLU A 72 12.24 14.90 4.50
CA GLU A 72 13.03 15.27 5.67
C GLU A 72 12.28 15.02 6.98
N MET A 73 10.98 15.31 7.02
CA MET A 73 10.15 15.05 8.18
C MET A 73 10.13 13.55 8.52
N ARG A 74 9.92 12.67 7.55
CA ARG A 74 9.87 11.22 7.75
C ARG A 74 11.23 10.63 8.06
N LYS A 75 12.26 11.09 7.36
CA LYS A 75 13.65 10.69 7.61
C LYS A 75 14.04 10.97 9.06
N LYS A 76 13.73 12.18 9.55
CA LYS A 76 13.99 12.57 10.95
C LYS A 76 13.18 11.73 11.94
N LYS A 77 11.90 11.52 11.67
CA LYS A 77 11.01 10.74 12.55
C LYS A 77 11.49 9.29 12.74
N GLU A 78 12.04 8.70 11.70
CA GLU A 78 12.46 7.29 11.68
C GLU A 78 13.97 7.12 11.90
N ASP A 79 14.69 8.18 12.26
CA ASP A 79 16.16 8.20 12.43
C ASP A 79 16.91 7.57 11.25
N LEU A 80 16.38 7.78 10.02
CA LEU A 80 16.99 7.23 8.81
C LEU A 80 18.22 8.03 8.41
N ILE A 81 19.37 7.37 8.42
CA ILE A 81 20.64 7.95 7.94
C ILE A 81 20.85 7.58 6.48
N THR A 82 21.16 8.57 5.65
CA THR A 82 21.41 8.41 4.21
C THR A 82 22.73 9.04 3.82
N THR A 83 23.41 8.47 2.80
CA THR A 83 24.60 9.07 2.20
C THR A 83 24.22 10.11 1.17
N GLN A 84 25.16 10.99 0.79
CA GLN A 84 24.94 11.97 -0.28
C GLN A 84 24.56 11.32 -1.61
N GLU A 85 25.14 10.16 -1.93
CA GLU A 85 24.81 9.41 -3.14
C GLU A 85 23.38 8.88 -3.10
N GLN A 86 22.94 8.35 -1.96
CA GLN A 86 21.55 7.92 -1.76
C GLN A 86 20.57 9.11 -1.91
N GLU A 87 20.89 10.27 -1.34
CA GLU A 87 20.06 11.48 -1.49
C GLU A 87 19.94 11.92 -2.96
N LYS A 88 21.03 11.86 -3.74
CA LYS A 88 20.99 12.15 -5.18
C LYS A 88 20.10 11.18 -5.95
N ILE A 89 20.19 9.88 -5.64
CA ILE A 89 19.34 8.86 -6.28
C ILE A 89 17.87 9.11 -5.91
N ILE A 90 17.57 9.35 -4.64
CA ILE A 90 16.22 9.63 -4.15
C ILE A 90 15.64 10.86 -4.83
N GLY A 91 16.42 11.96 -4.90
CA GLY A 91 16.01 13.18 -5.57
C GLY A 91 15.67 12.96 -7.05
N LYS A 92 16.51 12.25 -7.80
CA LYS A 92 16.24 11.92 -9.21
C LYS A 92 14.97 11.08 -9.37
N ARG A 93 14.79 10.06 -8.53
CA ARG A 93 13.61 9.20 -8.58
C ARG A 93 12.33 9.95 -8.22
N SER A 94 12.37 10.80 -7.20
CA SER A 94 11.20 11.59 -6.80
C SER A 94 10.79 12.56 -7.90
N ILE A 95 11.74 13.28 -8.52
CA ILE A 95 11.46 14.18 -9.64
C ILE A 95 10.77 13.42 -10.78
N LEU A 96 11.31 12.27 -11.18
CA LEU A 96 10.72 11.44 -12.24
C LEU A 96 9.27 11.03 -11.90
N MET A 97 9.02 10.60 -10.66
CA MET A 97 7.67 10.23 -10.23
C MET A 97 6.70 11.41 -10.27
N LEU A 98 7.12 12.59 -9.82
CA LEU A 98 6.30 13.79 -9.81
C LEU A 98 6.01 14.32 -11.22
N GLU A 99 7.00 14.28 -12.12
CA GLU A 99 6.79 14.59 -13.54
C GLU A 99 5.80 13.63 -14.21
N ASN A 100 5.97 12.32 -13.99
CA ASN A 100 5.07 11.31 -14.51
C ASN A 100 3.64 11.52 -14.01
N PHE A 101 3.49 11.84 -12.72
CA PHE A 101 2.19 12.12 -12.15
C PHE A 101 1.52 13.32 -12.81
N LEU A 102 2.21 14.46 -12.96
CA LEU A 102 1.65 15.66 -13.58
C LEU A 102 1.27 15.46 -15.06
N LYS A 103 1.91 14.53 -15.74
CA LYS A 103 1.62 14.15 -17.15
C LYS A 103 0.59 13.03 -17.26
N SER A 104 0.19 12.41 -16.16
CA SER A 104 -0.69 11.24 -16.18
C SER A 104 -2.13 11.61 -16.53
N PRO A 105 -2.85 10.75 -17.28
CA PRO A 105 -4.28 10.94 -17.54
C PRO A 105 -5.12 11.03 -16.25
N LEU A 106 -4.71 10.32 -15.19
CA LEU A 106 -5.38 10.38 -13.88
C LEU A 106 -5.32 11.76 -13.25
N TYR A 107 -4.20 12.48 -13.42
CA TYR A 107 -4.09 13.85 -12.93
C TYR A 107 -4.78 14.86 -13.84
N LEU A 108 -4.63 14.70 -15.16
CA LEU A 108 -5.12 15.68 -16.13
C LEU A 108 -6.64 15.67 -16.26
N ASN A 109 -7.27 14.49 -16.15
CA ASN A 109 -8.67 14.27 -16.53
C ASN A 109 -9.61 14.09 -15.33
N SER A 110 -9.11 13.98 -14.10
CA SER A 110 -9.97 13.79 -12.93
C SER A 110 -9.42 14.45 -11.67
N GLU A 111 -10.34 14.81 -10.78
CA GLU A 111 -10.05 15.27 -9.42
C GLU A 111 -10.57 14.23 -8.43
N PRO A 112 -9.81 13.93 -7.35
CA PRO A 112 -10.27 12.98 -6.36
C PRO A 112 -11.43 13.53 -5.54
N ILE A 113 -12.41 12.67 -5.27
CA ILE A 113 -13.49 12.96 -4.31
C ILE A 113 -13.14 12.49 -2.90
N ARG A 114 -12.21 11.52 -2.78
CA ARG A 114 -11.65 11.02 -1.52
C ARG A 114 -10.16 10.77 -1.70
N ARG A 115 -9.39 11.01 -0.63
CA ARG A 115 -7.94 10.77 -0.58
C ARG A 115 -7.58 10.16 0.76
N GLU A 116 -6.66 9.20 0.78
CA GLU A 116 -6.22 8.48 1.99
C GLU A 116 -7.40 8.02 2.88
N GLU A 117 -8.50 7.60 2.22
CA GLU A 117 -9.76 7.24 2.87
C GLU A 117 -9.59 5.95 3.67
N PHE A 118 -9.80 6.06 4.98
CA PHE A 118 -9.88 4.86 5.81
C PHE A 118 -11.28 4.26 5.71
N ALA A 119 -11.34 2.99 5.36
CA ALA A 119 -12.58 2.25 5.26
C ALA A 119 -12.49 0.92 5.99
N GLU A 120 -13.63 0.48 6.54
CA GLU A 120 -13.76 -0.83 7.15
C GLU A 120 -15.05 -1.52 6.76
N MET A 121 -15.03 -2.84 6.77
CA MET A 121 -16.20 -3.68 6.58
C MET A 121 -16.13 -4.92 7.47
N LYS A 122 -17.28 -5.40 7.89
CA LYS A 122 -17.41 -6.66 8.63
C LYS A 122 -17.28 -7.82 7.65
N LEU A 123 -16.35 -8.75 7.90
CA LEU A 123 -16.28 -10.02 7.17
C LEU A 123 -17.13 -11.10 7.84
N ASP A 124 -17.03 -11.20 9.18
CA ASP A 124 -17.90 -12.05 10.01
C ASP A 124 -18.03 -11.48 11.43
N ASN A 125 -18.43 -12.30 12.40
CA ASN A 125 -18.64 -11.84 13.78
C ASN A 125 -17.33 -11.49 14.50
N GLU A 126 -16.21 -12.06 14.09
CA GLU A 126 -14.91 -11.97 14.76
C GLU A 126 -13.91 -11.10 13.99
N ILE A 127 -14.12 -10.94 12.68
CA ILE A 127 -13.15 -10.32 11.77
C ILE A 127 -13.75 -9.11 11.06
N CYS A 128 -12.99 -8.02 11.08
CA CYS A 128 -13.24 -6.81 10.31
C CYS A 128 -12.10 -6.60 9.32
N PHE A 129 -12.42 -6.30 8.07
CA PHE A 129 -11.42 -5.93 7.08
C PHE A 129 -11.30 -4.42 6.97
N VAL A 130 -10.07 -3.93 6.98
CA VAL A 130 -9.77 -2.50 6.93
C VAL A 130 -8.80 -2.19 5.80
N GLY A 131 -8.90 -1.01 5.24
CA GLY A 131 -7.97 -0.50 4.24
C GLY A 131 -7.87 1.02 4.29
N ARG A 132 -6.75 1.52 3.79
CA ARG A 132 -6.58 2.92 3.45
C ARG A 132 -6.45 2.99 1.94
N ILE A 133 -7.31 3.78 1.32
CA ILE A 133 -7.44 3.88 -0.12
C ILE A 133 -6.82 5.21 -0.53
N ASP A 134 -5.78 5.15 -1.36
CA ASP A 134 -5.00 6.34 -1.70
C ASP A 134 -5.86 7.41 -2.36
N ARG A 135 -6.74 6.98 -3.30
CA ARG A 135 -7.56 7.92 -4.07
C ARG A 135 -8.84 7.27 -4.60
N VAL A 136 -9.94 8.02 -4.53
CA VAL A 136 -11.21 7.68 -5.19
C VAL A 136 -11.61 8.85 -6.08
N ASP A 137 -11.83 8.57 -7.35
CA ASP A 137 -12.30 9.55 -8.35
C ASP A 137 -13.75 9.27 -8.72
N LYS A 138 -14.45 10.34 -9.11
CA LYS A 138 -15.70 10.24 -9.85
C LYS A 138 -15.43 10.62 -11.30
N LEU A 139 -15.68 9.68 -12.22
CA LEU A 139 -15.55 9.92 -13.65
C LEU A 139 -16.90 9.62 -14.31
N ASN A 140 -17.58 10.66 -14.81
CA ASN A 140 -18.97 10.57 -15.26
C ASN A 140 -19.86 9.98 -14.15
N ASP A 141 -20.56 8.87 -14.44
CA ASP A 141 -21.46 8.20 -13.51
C ASP A 141 -20.83 7.02 -12.77
N CYS A 142 -19.49 6.86 -12.84
CA CYS A 142 -18.80 5.77 -12.16
C CYS A 142 -17.71 6.25 -11.20
N PHE A 143 -17.44 5.42 -10.18
CA PHE A 143 -16.35 5.65 -9.25
C PHE A 143 -15.17 4.74 -9.59
N ILE A 144 -13.97 5.28 -9.41
CA ILE A 144 -12.70 4.61 -9.69
C ILE A 144 -11.84 4.67 -8.42
N VAL A 145 -11.31 3.53 -8.01
CA VAL A 145 -10.29 3.46 -6.95
C VAL A 145 -8.92 3.44 -7.61
N VAL A 146 -8.02 4.28 -7.13
CA VAL A 146 -6.62 4.33 -7.56
C VAL A 146 -5.72 4.01 -6.38
N ASP A 147 -4.75 3.13 -6.60
CA ASP A 147 -3.67 2.80 -5.67
C ASP A 147 -2.33 3.12 -6.34
N TYR A 148 -1.57 4.00 -5.71
CA TYR A 148 -0.26 4.42 -6.19
C TYR A 148 0.83 3.42 -5.81
N LYS A 149 1.68 3.10 -6.76
CA LYS A 149 2.85 2.22 -6.54
C LYS A 149 4.13 2.98 -6.89
N THR A 150 5.01 3.13 -5.92
CA THR A 150 6.31 3.80 -6.08
C THR A 150 7.46 2.85 -6.41
N GLY A 151 7.19 1.54 -6.42
CA GLY A 151 8.12 0.52 -6.91
C GLY A 151 8.09 0.39 -8.42
N LYS A 152 9.13 -0.25 -8.99
CA LYS A 152 9.16 -0.57 -10.41
C LYS A 152 8.06 -1.55 -10.77
N PHE A 153 7.40 -1.30 -11.90
CA PHE A 153 6.41 -2.21 -12.44
C PHE A 153 7.00 -3.57 -12.78
N ASN A 154 6.34 -4.64 -12.32
CA ASN A 154 6.67 -6.00 -12.70
C ASN A 154 5.40 -6.86 -12.73
N MET A 155 5.05 -7.35 -13.91
CA MET A 155 3.84 -8.14 -14.16
C MET A 155 3.76 -9.41 -13.30
N LYS A 156 4.90 -10.02 -12.93
CA LYS A 156 4.94 -11.25 -12.12
C LYS A 156 4.41 -11.06 -10.69
N TYR A 157 4.38 -9.83 -10.19
CA TYR A 157 3.95 -9.52 -8.82
C TYR A 157 2.62 -8.79 -8.75
N LEU A 158 1.89 -8.73 -9.87
CA LEU A 158 0.55 -8.15 -9.91
C LEU A 158 -0.44 -9.02 -9.15
N ASP A 159 -1.00 -8.46 -8.08
CA ASP A 159 -2.12 -9.07 -7.35
C ASP A 159 -3.27 -8.07 -7.26
N PHE A 160 -4.29 -8.28 -8.08
CA PHE A 160 -5.48 -7.42 -8.10
C PHE A 160 -6.38 -7.58 -6.89
N THR A 161 -6.14 -8.56 -6.02
CA THR A 161 -6.94 -8.77 -4.80
C THR A 161 -7.00 -7.49 -3.94
N GLN A 162 -5.90 -6.72 -3.87
CA GLN A 162 -5.88 -5.44 -3.14
C GLN A 162 -6.90 -4.46 -3.71
N LEU A 163 -6.91 -4.27 -5.02
CA LEU A 163 -7.82 -3.34 -5.70
C LEU A 163 -9.29 -3.75 -5.55
N PHE A 164 -9.59 -5.05 -5.70
CA PHE A 164 -10.95 -5.54 -5.51
C PHE A 164 -11.39 -5.47 -4.04
N ALA A 165 -10.45 -5.65 -3.09
CA ALA A 165 -10.72 -5.43 -1.67
C ALA A 165 -11.09 -3.95 -1.39
N TYR A 166 -10.44 -3.00 -2.05
CA TYR A 166 -10.80 -1.59 -1.97
C TYR A 166 -12.17 -1.31 -2.60
N GLY A 167 -12.50 -1.95 -3.73
CA GLY A 167 -13.83 -1.91 -4.31
C GLY A 167 -14.91 -2.42 -3.34
N LEU A 168 -14.63 -3.50 -2.60
CA LEU A 168 -15.53 -4.01 -1.54
C LEU A 168 -15.71 -3.01 -0.40
N LEU A 169 -14.60 -2.45 0.10
CA LEU A 169 -14.63 -1.43 1.15
C LEU A 169 -15.47 -0.22 0.75
N MET A 170 -15.27 0.27 -0.47
CA MET A 170 -16.03 1.41 -0.98
C MET A 170 -17.51 1.08 -1.16
N LYS A 171 -17.83 -0.10 -1.70
CA LYS A 171 -19.22 -0.56 -1.83
C LYS A 171 -19.94 -0.64 -0.48
N ASN A 172 -19.24 -1.15 0.55
CA ASN A 172 -19.77 -1.20 1.91
C ASN A 172 -20.03 0.20 2.51
N ASN A 173 -19.32 1.23 1.99
CA ASN A 173 -19.50 2.64 2.37
C ASN A 173 -20.41 3.42 1.38
N GLY A 174 -21.22 2.73 0.57
CA GLY A 174 -22.18 3.33 -0.35
C GLY A 174 -21.61 3.86 -1.66
N ILE A 175 -20.36 3.57 -1.99
CA ILE A 175 -19.69 3.98 -3.23
C ILE A 175 -19.52 2.78 -4.16
N ASP A 176 -20.28 2.75 -5.27
CA ASP A 176 -20.24 1.64 -6.23
C ASP A 176 -19.12 1.84 -7.24
N VAL A 177 -17.95 1.29 -6.90
CA VAL A 177 -16.75 1.34 -7.74
C VAL A 177 -16.90 0.44 -8.96
N LYS A 178 -16.66 0.97 -10.15
CA LYS A 178 -16.72 0.23 -11.43
C LYS A 178 -15.36 -0.14 -11.96
N LYS A 179 -14.31 0.61 -11.59
CA LYS A 179 -12.94 0.35 -12.00
C LYS A 179 -11.99 0.49 -10.82
N SER A 180 -10.94 -0.30 -10.84
CA SER A 180 -9.82 -0.19 -9.92
C SER A 180 -8.52 -0.11 -10.69
N VAL A 181 -7.61 0.75 -10.24
CA VAL A 181 -6.40 1.16 -10.96
C VAL A 181 -5.17 1.03 -10.08
N PHE A 182 -4.15 0.34 -10.57
CA PHE A 182 -2.78 0.53 -10.11
C PHE A 182 -2.08 1.57 -10.99
N TYR A 183 -1.51 2.58 -10.35
CA TYR A 183 -0.63 3.53 -11.03
C TYR A 183 0.80 3.43 -10.50
N TYR A 184 1.67 2.81 -11.27
CA TYR A 184 3.11 2.72 -11.01
C TYR A 184 3.78 4.03 -11.41
N VAL A 185 3.92 4.94 -10.45
CA VAL A 185 4.29 6.33 -10.71
C VAL A 185 5.70 6.46 -11.29
N GLU A 186 6.67 5.66 -10.80
CA GLU A 186 8.05 5.68 -11.32
C GLU A 186 8.14 5.20 -12.78
N SER A 187 7.36 4.18 -13.13
CA SER A 187 7.37 3.58 -14.48
C SER A 187 6.36 4.24 -15.42
N ASN A 188 5.52 5.14 -14.91
CA ASN A 188 4.39 5.73 -15.62
C ASN A 188 3.46 4.69 -16.26
N VAL A 189 3.18 3.59 -15.54
CA VAL A 189 2.34 2.49 -16.01
C VAL A 189 1.03 2.48 -15.24
N ILE A 190 -0.07 2.56 -15.98
CA ILE A 190 -1.43 2.50 -15.45
C ILE A 190 -2.05 1.15 -15.85
N ILE A 191 -2.58 0.43 -14.87
CA ILE A 191 -3.25 -0.85 -15.09
C ILE A 191 -4.65 -0.78 -14.48
N GLU A 192 -5.64 -0.93 -15.33
CA GLU A 192 -7.05 -0.90 -14.95
C GLU A 192 -7.65 -2.30 -14.90
N LYS A 193 -8.60 -2.49 -13.99
CA LYS A 193 -9.47 -3.66 -13.92
C LYS A 193 -10.90 -3.24 -13.63
N GLU A 194 -11.82 -3.85 -14.34
CA GLU A 194 -13.25 -3.73 -14.03
C GLU A 194 -13.58 -4.41 -12.70
N VAL A 195 -14.44 -3.76 -11.94
CA VAL A 195 -14.97 -4.27 -10.68
C VAL A 195 -16.38 -4.75 -10.94
N THR A 196 -16.56 -6.07 -10.98
CA THR A 196 -17.85 -6.72 -11.23
C THR A 196 -18.41 -7.34 -9.94
N PRO A 197 -19.73 -7.58 -9.86
CA PRO A 197 -20.32 -8.32 -8.73
C PRO A 197 -19.64 -9.67 -8.47
N GLU A 198 -19.23 -10.36 -9.54
CA GLU A 198 -18.54 -11.64 -9.44
C GLU A 198 -17.14 -11.52 -8.84
N THR A 199 -16.34 -10.53 -9.31
CA THR A 199 -15.00 -10.28 -8.76
C THR A 199 -15.08 -9.87 -7.28
N LEU A 200 -16.07 -9.06 -6.91
CA LEU A 200 -16.29 -8.66 -5.52
C LEU A 200 -16.68 -9.85 -4.64
N LYS A 201 -17.58 -10.72 -5.11
CA LYS A 201 -17.98 -11.94 -4.38
C LYS A 201 -16.77 -12.85 -4.13
N LYS A 202 -16.03 -13.21 -5.17
CA LYS A 202 -14.81 -14.04 -5.07
C LYS A 202 -13.77 -13.40 -4.12
N THR A 203 -13.62 -12.10 -4.18
CA THR A 203 -12.68 -11.38 -3.31
C THR A 203 -13.13 -11.45 -1.86
N ASN A 204 -14.41 -11.23 -1.57
CA ASN A 204 -14.95 -11.32 -0.20
C ASN A 204 -14.73 -12.73 0.40
N GLU A 205 -15.04 -13.79 -0.35
CA GLU A 205 -14.81 -15.18 0.05
C GLU A 205 -13.33 -15.45 0.33
N SER A 206 -12.44 -14.97 -0.55
CA SER A 206 -10.98 -15.10 -0.38
C SER A 206 -10.46 -14.34 0.84
N LEU A 207 -10.92 -13.10 1.06
CA LEU A 207 -10.52 -12.29 2.22
C LEU A 207 -10.98 -12.96 3.52
N LEU A 208 -12.19 -13.48 3.56
CA LEU A 208 -12.72 -14.18 4.73
C LEU A 208 -11.91 -15.46 5.03
N SER A 209 -11.69 -16.31 4.02
CA SER A 209 -10.92 -17.55 4.15
C SER A 209 -9.49 -17.27 4.67
N ARG A 210 -8.76 -16.37 4.01
CA ARG A 210 -7.39 -15.99 4.40
C ARG A 210 -7.34 -15.35 5.79
N SER A 211 -8.35 -14.54 6.14
CA SER A 211 -8.42 -13.93 7.47
C SER A 211 -8.66 -14.97 8.57
N LYS A 212 -9.46 -16.01 8.28
CA LYS A 212 -9.67 -17.15 9.21
C LYS A 212 -8.39 -17.97 9.39
N GLU A 213 -7.59 -18.16 8.35
CA GLU A 213 -6.29 -18.83 8.48
C GLU A 213 -5.38 -18.07 9.47
N VAL A 214 -5.30 -16.72 9.34
CA VAL A 214 -4.54 -15.88 10.27
C VAL A 214 -5.11 -15.97 11.69
N TYR A 215 -6.43 -15.87 11.84
CA TYR A 215 -7.11 -15.95 13.13
C TYR A 215 -6.81 -17.28 13.84
N ASN A 216 -6.91 -18.40 13.13
CA ASN A 216 -6.60 -19.73 13.66
C ASN A 216 -5.11 -19.86 14.03
N ALA A 217 -4.21 -19.33 13.20
CA ALA A 217 -2.78 -19.37 13.49
C ALA A 217 -2.42 -18.55 14.73
N ILE A 218 -3.10 -17.41 14.98
CA ILE A 218 -2.94 -16.62 16.20
C ILE A 218 -3.39 -17.43 17.41
N ASN A 219 -4.58 -18.02 17.37
CA ASN A 219 -5.17 -18.76 18.50
C ASN A 219 -4.40 -20.04 18.85
N THR A 220 -3.82 -20.70 17.84
CA THR A 220 -3.04 -21.93 18.03
C THR A 220 -1.53 -21.69 18.26
N GLY A 221 -1.07 -20.44 18.09
CA GLY A 221 0.36 -20.10 18.15
C GLY A 221 1.18 -20.65 16.97
N ASN A 222 0.56 -21.19 15.93
CA ASN A 222 1.26 -21.80 14.78
C ASN A 222 1.78 -20.74 13.82
N MET A 223 2.90 -20.10 14.17
CA MET A 223 3.55 -19.01 13.43
C MET A 223 4.94 -19.44 12.96
N LYS A 224 5.02 -20.51 12.17
CA LYS A 224 6.29 -21.05 11.66
C LYS A 224 6.92 -20.13 10.61
N PRO A 225 8.28 -20.06 10.54
CA PRO A 225 8.95 -19.36 9.46
C PRO A 225 8.74 -20.09 8.12
N VAL A 226 8.66 -19.30 7.06
CA VAL A 226 8.68 -19.80 5.68
C VAL A 226 9.93 -19.21 5.01
N GLU A 227 10.87 -20.10 4.63
CA GLU A 227 12.09 -19.70 3.93
C GLU A 227 11.82 -19.41 2.44
N GLY A 228 12.47 -18.36 1.93
CA GLY A 228 12.36 -17.99 0.54
C GLY A 228 13.38 -16.93 0.12
N PRO A 229 13.38 -16.54 -1.16
CA PRO A 229 14.36 -15.59 -1.72
C PRO A 229 14.41 -14.24 -0.99
N LEU A 230 13.28 -13.83 -0.38
CA LEU A 230 13.17 -12.56 0.32
C LEU A 230 13.71 -12.58 1.75
N CYS A 231 14.18 -13.72 2.26
CA CYS A 231 14.76 -13.81 3.61
C CYS A 231 15.99 -12.92 3.79
N GLY A 232 16.80 -12.75 2.74
CA GLY A 232 17.97 -11.86 2.76
C GLY A 232 17.62 -10.39 3.04
N TRP A 233 16.43 -9.96 2.65
CA TRP A 233 15.90 -8.60 2.77
C TRP A 233 14.92 -8.43 3.94
N CYS A 234 14.70 -9.51 4.71
CA CYS A 234 13.74 -9.48 5.82
C CYS A 234 14.29 -8.61 6.97
N ALA A 235 13.48 -7.66 7.44
CA ALA A 235 13.85 -6.81 8.58
C ALA A 235 14.14 -7.61 9.86
N PHE A 236 13.61 -8.81 9.99
CA PHE A 236 13.78 -9.70 11.14
C PHE A 236 14.83 -10.79 10.93
N LYS A 237 15.67 -10.68 9.89
CA LYS A 237 16.66 -11.71 9.54
C LYS A 237 17.61 -12.07 10.68
N ASN A 238 17.97 -11.10 11.53
CA ASN A 238 18.95 -11.29 12.60
C ASN A 238 18.39 -12.06 13.81
N ILE A 239 17.06 -12.07 13.97
CA ILE A 239 16.36 -12.76 15.07
C ILE A 239 15.56 -13.97 14.59
N CYS A 240 15.60 -14.27 13.29
CA CYS A 240 14.82 -15.36 12.70
C CYS A 240 15.49 -16.72 13.00
N PRO A 241 14.78 -17.68 13.61
CA PRO A 241 15.35 -18.98 13.93
C PRO A 241 15.72 -19.81 12.70
N ALA A 242 15.03 -19.60 11.56
CA ALA A 242 15.30 -20.34 10.32
C ALA A 242 16.70 -20.07 9.74
N LYS A 243 17.32 -18.92 10.02
CA LYS A 243 18.67 -18.57 9.52
C LYS A 243 19.83 -19.07 10.39
N LYS A 244 19.55 -19.54 11.59
CA LYS A 244 20.61 -20.09 12.48
C LYS A 244 21.14 -21.44 12.02
N VAL A 245 20.56 -22.02 10.97
CA VAL A 245 20.88 -23.38 10.49
C VAL A 245 21.78 -23.36 9.24
N LYS A 246 22.10 -22.19 8.67
CA LYS A 246 22.95 -22.07 7.47
C LYS A 246 24.15 -21.16 7.76
N ASN A 247 25.04 -21.64 8.58
CA ASN A 247 26.48 -21.29 8.62
C ASN A 247 27.27 -22.50 8.17
#